data_88da01491740cb8af172f08f57417e8f
#
_entry.id   88da01491740cb8af172f08f57417e8f
#
_cell.length_a   1.000
_cell.length_b   1.000
_cell.length_c   1.000
_cell.angle_alpha   90.00
_cell.angle_beta   90.00
_cell.angle_gamma   90.00
#
_symmetry.space_group_name_H-M   'P 1'
#
loop_
_entity.id
_entity.type
_entity.pdbx_description
1 polymer ?
#
loop_
_entity_poly.entity_id
_entity_poly.type
_entity_poly.pdbx_seq_one_letter_code
_entity_poly.pdbx_strand_id
1 'polypeptide(L)'
;MLRNTHILSNQKVISELFATGSKKTIKPLTLITIPFDKNKVLFAVSKKHIPKAVDRNKIKRQMHAIYFNNLELFLMEPTKAIALTFISRSPASFLVIKESMTALFQRNNEF
;
A
#
# COMPACT_ATOMS: atom_id res chain seq x y z
N MET A 1 6.71 2.45 19.34
CA MET A 1 7.06 2.82 17.99
C MET A 1 5.82 3.05 17.16
N LEU A 2 5.71 4.22 16.58
CA LEU A 2 4.53 4.58 15.81
C LEU A 2 4.32 3.70 14.58
N ARG A 3 5.41 3.27 13.95
CA ARG A 3 5.33 2.46 12.74
C ARG A 3 4.58 1.15 12.94
N ASN A 4 4.81 0.49 14.08
CA ASN A 4 4.17 -0.81 14.34
C ASN A 4 2.68 -0.68 14.51
N THR A 5 2.19 0.46 15.00
CA THR A 5 0.76 0.66 15.18
C THR A 5 0.02 0.89 13.87
N HIS A 6 0.74 1.25 12.80
CA HIS A 6 0.14 1.48 11.48
C HIS A 6 0.20 0.27 10.57
N ILE A 7 0.98 -0.75 10.91
CA ILE A 7 1.12 -1.94 10.07
C ILE A 7 -0.04 -2.90 10.32
N LEU A 8 -0.69 -3.31 9.23
CA LEU A 8 -1.77 -4.27 9.28
C LEU A 8 -1.22 -5.69 9.37
N SER A 9 -1.59 -6.42 10.42
CA SER A 9 -1.12 -7.79 10.61
C SER A 9 -2.25 -8.76 10.93
N ASN A 10 -3.48 -8.29 11.12
CA ASN A 10 -4.61 -9.16 11.44
C ASN A 10 -5.03 -9.94 10.19
N GLN A 11 -4.91 -11.27 10.25
CA GLN A 11 -5.17 -12.12 9.09
C GLN A 11 -6.62 -12.05 8.61
N LYS A 12 -7.57 -11.91 9.50
CA LYS A 12 -8.97 -11.79 9.12
C LYS A 12 -9.23 -10.52 8.34
N VAL A 13 -8.64 -9.40 8.78
CA VAL A 13 -8.77 -8.11 8.11
C VAL A 13 -8.09 -8.16 6.75
N ILE A 14 -6.91 -8.77 6.69
CA ILE A 14 -6.18 -8.92 5.42
C ILE A 14 -7.01 -9.73 4.41
N SER A 15 -7.58 -10.85 4.85
CA SER A 15 -8.42 -11.67 3.98
C SER A 15 -9.63 -10.90 3.47
N GLU A 16 -10.30 -10.18 4.35
CA GLU A 16 -11.46 -9.36 3.99
C GLU A 16 -11.06 -8.26 3.00
N LEU A 17 -9.93 -7.63 3.24
CA LEU A 17 -9.40 -6.57 2.39
C LEU A 17 -9.24 -7.05 0.94
N PHE A 18 -8.60 -8.19 0.75
CA PHE A 18 -8.39 -8.74 -0.60
C PHE A 18 -9.67 -9.29 -1.22
N ALA A 19 -10.61 -9.75 -0.40
CA ALA A 19 -11.87 -10.33 -0.90
C ALA A 19 -12.90 -9.26 -1.27
N THR A 20 -13.04 -8.22 -0.46
CA THR A 20 -14.15 -7.25 -0.60
C THR A 20 -13.71 -5.80 -0.75
N GLY A 21 -12.41 -5.52 -0.65
CA GLY A 21 -11.92 -4.15 -0.68
C GLY A 21 -12.13 -3.45 -2.02
N SER A 22 -12.28 -2.13 -1.96
CA SER A 22 -12.33 -1.30 -3.16
C SER A 22 -10.92 -1.18 -3.75
N LYS A 23 -10.80 -1.36 -5.06
CA LYS A 23 -9.51 -1.37 -5.74
C LYS A 23 -9.36 -0.20 -6.69
N LYS A 24 -8.19 0.43 -6.66
CA LYS A 24 -7.81 1.46 -7.63
C LYS A 24 -6.39 1.16 -8.09
N THR A 25 -6.16 1.31 -9.38
CA THR A 25 -4.85 0.99 -9.96
C THR A 25 -4.27 2.20 -10.65
N ILE A 26 -3.05 2.56 -10.28
CA ILE A 26 -2.19 3.48 -11.02
C ILE A 26 -0.83 2.78 -11.06
N LYS A 27 -0.50 2.22 -12.21
CA LYS A 27 0.70 1.39 -12.34
C LYS A 27 1.93 2.11 -11.79
N PRO A 28 2.82 1.42 -11.10
CA PRO A 28 2.86 -0.04 -10.92
C PRO A 28 2.14 -0.55 -9.68
N LEU A 29 1.24 0.23 -9.09
CA LEU A 29 0.59 -0.12 -7.81
C LEU A 29 -0.91 -0.26 -7.93
N THR A 30 -1.47 -1.12 -7.07
CA THR A 30 -2.90 -1.18 -6.80
C THR A 30 -3.13 -0.87 -5.34
N LEU A 31 -4.08 0.02 -5.07
CA LEU A 31 -4.51 0.35 -3.72
C LEU A 31 -5.84 -0.34 -3.45
N ILE A 32 -5.89 -1.10 -2.36
CA ILE A 32 -7.11 -1.81 -1.93
C ILE A 32 -7.48 -1.27 -0.56
N THR A 33 -8.75 -0.89 -0.37
CA THR A 33 -9.19 -0.27 0.89
C THR A 33 -10.48 -0.87 1.39
N ILE A 34 -10.62 -0.95 2.72
CA ILE A 34 -11.90 -1.21 3.39
C ILE A 34 -12.03 -0.23 4.56
N PRO A 35 -13.27 0.12 4.97
CA PRO A 35 -13.46 0.93 6.18
C PRO A 35 -12.90 0.18 7.40
N PHE A 36 -12.26 0.90 8.29
CA PHE A 36 -11.68 0.31 9.48
C PHE A 36 -11.60 1.38 10.56
N ASP A 37 -11.49 0.94 11.83
CA ASP A 37 -11.47 1.88 12.95
C ASP A 37 -10.15 2.60 13.14
N LYS A 38 -9.11 2.19 12.41
CA LYS A 38 -7.79 2.81 12.47
C LYS A 38 -7.18 2.80 11.07
N ASN A 39 -6.24 3.69 10.85
CA ASN A 39 -5.45 3.64 9.61
C ASN A 39 -4.38 2.57 9.74
N LYS A 40 -4.51 1.52 8.95
CA LYS A 40 -3.55 0.41 8.91
C LYS A 40 -3.12 0.16 7.46
N VAL A 41 -1.89 -0.25 7.26
CA VAL A 41 -1.33 -0.44 5.93
C VAL A 41 -0.60 -1.77 5.82
N LEU A 42 -0.78 -2.43 4.67
CA LEU A 42 -0.05 -3.62 4.27
C LEU A 42 0.67 -3.34 2.96
N PHE A 43 1.95 -3.67 2.89
CA PHE A 43 2.72 -3.57 1.65
C PHE A 43 2.94 -4.96 1.10
N ALA A 44 2.57 -5.18 -0.15
CA ALA A 44 2.64 -6.51 -0.75
C ALA A 44 3.28 -6.47 -2.13
N VAL A 45 4.09 -7.47 -2.43
CA VAL A 45 4.67 -7.70 -3.74
C VAL A 45 4.55 -9.18 -4.06
N SER A 46 3.85 -9.50 -5.15
CA SER A 46 3.59 -10.88 -5.54
C SER A 46 4.85 -11.58 -6.05
N LYS A 47 5.03 -12.84 -5.65
CA LYS A 47 6.08 -13.69 -6.21
C LYS A 47 5.91 -13.89 -7.70
N LYS A 48 4.66 -13.83 -8.17
CA LYS A 48 4.31 -13.97 -9.57
C LYS A 48 4.91 -12.83 -10.40
N HIS A 49 4.91 -11.63 -9.86
CA HIS A 49 5.42 -10.46 -10.55
C HIS A 49 6.92 -10.29 -10.34
N ILE A 50 7.38 -10.46 -9.11
CA ILE A 50 8.79 -10.27 -8.74
C ILE A 50 9.26 -11.55 -8.04
N PRO A 51 9.87 -12.50 -8.78
CA PRO A 51 10.22 -13.81 -8.20
C PRO A 51 11.30 -13.76 -7.12
N LYS A 52 12.27 -12.86 -7.22
CA LYS A 52 13.39 -12.81 -6.27
C LYS A 52 12.98 -12.12 -4.98
N ALA A 53 13.19 -12.80 -3.85
CA ALA A 53 12.85 -12.25 -2.54
C ALA A 53 13.60 -10.96 -2.25
N VAL A 54 14.85 -10.85 -2.68
CA VAL A 54 15.66 -9.63 -2.48
C VAL A 54 14.98 -8.44 -3.13
N ASP A 55 14.49 -8.63 -4.35
CA ASP A 55 13.83 -7.55 -5.10
C ASP A 55 12.49 -7.18 -4.46
N ARG A 56 11.72 -8.19 -4.02
CA ARG A 56 10.46 -7.93 -3.33
C ARG A 56 10.68 -7.14 -2.05
N ASN A 57 11.69 -7.52 -1.27
CA ASN A 57 11.98 -6.83 -0.01
C ASN A 57 12.42 -5.38 -0.25
N LYS A 58 13.19 -5.15 -1.30
CA LYS A 58 13.61 -3.80 -1.67
C LYS A 58 12.41 -2.93 -2.00
N ILE A 59 11.48 -3.45 -2.81
CA ILE A 59 10.28 -2.70 -3.18
C ILE A 59 9.41 -2.40 -1.95
N LYS A 60 9.23 -3.39 -1.08
CA LYS A 60 8.48 -3.18 0.16
C LYS A 60 9.11 -2.10 1.03
N ARG A 61 10.44 -2.11 1.16
CA ARG A 61 11.13 -1.08 1.93
C ARG A 61 10.95 0.31 1.32
N GLN A 62 10.95 0.40 0.00
CA GLN A 62 10.71 1.68 -0.67
C GLN A 62 9.31 2.21 -0.40
N MET A 63 8.29 1.35 -0.53
CA MET A 63 6.91 1.73 -0.22
C MET A 63 6.76 2.13 1.24
N HIS A 64 7.36 1.36 2.13
CA HIS A 64 7.34 1.63 3.57
C HIS A 64 7.96 3.00 3.88
N ALA A 65 9.11 3.29 3.30
CA ALA A 65 9.80 4.56 3.53
C ALA A 65 8.95 5.74 3.03
N ILE A 66 8.37 5.61 1.85
CA ILE A 66 7.52 6.67 1.28
C ILE A 66 6.32 6.92 2.19
N TYR A 67 5.66 5.86 2.62
CA TYR A 67 4.46 5.97 3.46
C TYR A 67 4.78 6.65 4.78
N PHE A 68 5.77 6.14 5.50
CA PHE A 68 6.05 6.61 6.85
C PHE A 68 6.80 7.93 6.92
N ASN A 69 7.43 8.35 5.82
CA ASN A 69 8.04 9.67 5.76
C ASN A 69 7.06 10.78 5.35
N ASN A 70 5.83 10.40 4.94
CA ASN A 70 4.84 11.34 4.45
C ASN A 70 3.45 10.99 4.97
N LEU A 71 3.35 10.66 6.26
CA LEU A 71 2.09 10.19 6.85
C LEU A 71 0.92 11.12 6.59
N GLU A 72 1.13 12.43 6.65
CA GLU A 72 0.05 13.38 6.46
C GLU A 72 -0.58 13.28 5.07
N LEU A 73 0.15 12.76 4.09
CA LEU A 73 -0.39 12.57 2.75
C LEU A 73 -1.19 11.27 2.61
N PHE A 74 -0.88 10.28 3.44
CA PHE A 74 -1.39 8.92 3.25
C PHE A 74 -2.42 8.45 4.28
N LEU A 75 -2.56 9.16 5.38
CA LEU A 75 -3.61 8.83 6.34
C LEU A 75 -4.96 9.27 5.79
N MET A 76 -5.99 8.47 6.04
CA MET A 76 -7.32 8.69 5.47
C MET A 76 -8.34 9.08 6.53
N GLU A 77 -9.29 9.93 6.13
CA GLU A 77 -10.46 10.29 6.90
C GLU A 77 -11.69 10.01 6.04
N PRO A 78 -12.60 9.13 6.44
CA PRO A 78 -12.53 8.25 7.61
C PRO A 78 -11.41 7.21 7.50
N THR A 79 -11.04 6.64 8.64
CA THR A 79 -9.92 5.71 8.72
C THR A 79 -10.20 4.42 7.95
N LYS A 80 -9.15 3.85 7.37
CA LYS A 80 -9.27 2.64 6.53
C LYS A 80 -8.08 1.71 6.72
N ALA A 81 -8.34 0.42 6.52
CA ALA A 81 -7.27 -0.56 6.33
C ALA A 81 -6.97 -0.61 4.84
N ILE A 82 -5.70 -0.54 4.47
CA ILE A 82 -5.31 -0.48 3.07
C ILE A 82 -4.22 -1.50 2.75
N ALA A 83 -4.20 -1.94 1.49
CA ALA A 83 -3.09 -2.72 0.96
C ALA A 83 -2.55 -2.02 -0.27
N LEU A 84 -1.25 -1.76 -0.27
CA LEU A 84 -0.53 -1.27 -1.43
C LEU A 84 0.19 -2.45 -2.06
N THR A 85 -0.23 -2.85 -3.25
CA THR A 85 0.28 -4.04 -3.93
C THR A 85 1.02 -3.63 -5.18
N PHE A 86 2.28 -4.09 -5.30
CA PHE A 86 3.09 -3.85 -6.48
C PHE A 86 2.73 -4.90 -7.54
N ILE A 87 2.34 -4.45 -8.73
CA ILE A 87 1.79 -5.33 -9.77
C ILE A 87 2.58 -5.33 -11.07
N SER A 88 3.78 -4.77 -11.09
CA SER A 88 4.64 -4.77 -12.27
C SER A 88 5.62 -5.93 -12.21
N ARG A 89 5.96 -6.48 -13.37
CA ARG A 89 6.96 -7.55 -13.47
C ARG A 89 8.39 -7.03 -13.43
N SER A 90 8.56 -5.74 -13.58
CA SER A 90 9.89 -5.12 -13.53
C SER A 90 9.97 -4.20 -12.32
N PRO A 91 11.10 -4.16 -11.63
CA PRO A 91 11.26 -3.18 -10.55
C PRO A 91 11.11 -1.76 -11.10
N ALA A 92 10.54 -0.89 -10.26
CA ALA A 92 10.37 0.52 -10.60
C ALA A 92 11.27 1.37 -9.73
N SER A 93 11.61 2.58 -10.21
CA SER A 93 12.41 3.49 -9.42
C SER A 93 11.63 4.00 -8.22
N PHE A 94 12.35 4.49 -7.21
CA PHE A 94 11.74 5.09 -6.03
C PHE A 94 10.77 6.21 -6.41
N LEU A 95 11.16 7.05 -7.36
CA LEU A 95 10.33 8.18 -7.79
C LEU A 95 9.02 7.70 -8.43
N VAL A 96 9.08 6.69 -9.27
CA VAL A 96 7.88 6.14 -9.91
C VAL A 96 6.91 5.59 -8.87
N ILE A 97 7.44 4.85 -7.90
CA ILE A 97 6.61 4.30 -6.81
C ILE A 97 5.97 5.43 -6.00
N LYS A 98 6.77 6.46 -5.68
CA LYS A 98 6.27 7.60 -4.91
C LYS A 98 5.16 8.35 -5.65
N GLU A 99 5.34 8.59 -6.94
CA GLU A 99 4.33 9.27 -7.74
C GLU A 99 3.04 8.47 -7.82
N SER A 100 3.16 7.16 -8.00
CA SER A 100 1.99 6.28 -8.04
C SER A 100 1.24 6.27 -6.72
N MET A 101 1.96 6.17 -5.60
CA MET A 101 1.34 6.21 -4.28
C MET A 101 0.62 7.54 -4.05
N THR A 102 1.27 8.64 -4.35
CA THR A 102 0.69 9.98 -4.16
C THR A 102 -0.58 10.14 -4.98
N ALA A 103 -0.54 9.72 -6.24
CA ALA A 103 -1.70 9.84 -7.12
C ALA A 103 -2.88 8.98 -6.65
N LEU A 104 -2.60 7.76 -6.18
CA LEU A 104 -3.65 6.89 -5.68
C LEU A 104 -4.36 7.50 -4.47
N PHE A 105 -3.62 8.09 -3.56
CA PHE A 105 -4.20 8.67 -2.34
C PHE A 105 -4.91 9.98 -2.61
N GLN A 106 -4.40 10.79 -3.53
CA GLN A 106 -5.08 12.02 -3.93
C GLN A 106 -6.46 11.74 -4.50
N ARG A 107 -6.57 10.73 -5.35
CA ARG A 107 -7.86 10.35 -5.93
C ARG A 107 -8.86 9.94 -4.88
N ASN A 108 -8.41 9.27 -3.83
CA ASN A 108 -9.30 8.87 -2.75
C ASN A 108 -9.78 10.05 -1.92
N ASN A 109 -8.98 11.12 -1.85
CA ASN A 109 -9.31 12.28 -1.02
C ASN A 109 -10.11 13.35 -1.76
N GLU A 110 -10.33 13.19 -3.05
CA GLU A 110 -11.11 14.12 -3.83
C GLU A 110 -12.62 13.98 -3.60
N PHE A 111 -13.04 12.98 -2.90
CA PHE A 111 -14.46 12.72 -2.66
C PHE A 111 -14.85 12.84 -1.20
#